data_04974d7e548fd3e0321cea259044770a
#
_entry.id   04974d7e548fd3e0321cea259044770a
#
_cell.length_a   1.000
_cell.length_b   1.000
_cell.length_c   1.000
_cell.angle_alpha   90.00
_cell.angle_beta   90.00
_cell.angle_gamma   90.00
#
_symmetry.space_group_name_H-M   'P 1'
#
loop_
_entity.id
_entity.type
_entity.pdbx_description
1 polymer ?
#
loop_
_entity_poly.entity_id
_entity_poly.type
_entity_poly.pdbx_seq_one_letter_code
_entity_poly.pdbx_strand_id
1 'polypeptide(L)'
;MQPGFAASEIDTSKPHPARMYDAYLGGNDNYPVDREAVREVVRLYPEVRSIALANRAFLQRAVRFLAGEAGIRQFLDIGTGIPSAGNVHEVAGRAAPGARVVYVDNDPIVHVHANALLTGTGSTSIVLADLRDPRAILAHPEVRKLIDFTEPVGLLLVAILHLCAMRRPAVFPV
;
A
#
# COMPACT_ATOMS: atom_id res chain seq x y z
N MET A 1 18.05 10.84 9.24
CA MET A 1 18.08 10.29 7.88
C MET A 1 18.24 8.78 8.05
N GLN A 2 17.19 7.98 7.81
CA GLN A 2 17.36 6.52 7.83
C GLN A 2 18.24 6.12 6.64
N PRO A 3 19.18 5.17 6.80
CA PRO A 3 19.98 4.70 5.68
C PRO A 3 19.04 4.10 4.63
N GLY A 4 19.19 4.54 3.39
CA GLY A 4 18.48 3.95 2.25
C GLY A 4 18.88 2.47 2.09
N PHE A 5 17.98 1.64 1.58
CA PHE A 5 18.25 0.25 1.27
C PHE A 5 19.37 0.14 0.23
N ALA A 6 20.26 -0.83 0.42
CA ALA A 6 21.20 -1.17 -0.63
C ALA A 6 20.42 -1.84 -1.79
N ALA A 7 20.81 -1.56 -3.04
CA ALA A 7 20.20 -2.20 -4.22
C ALA A 7 20.23 -3.73 -4.16
N SER A 8 21.15 -4.31 -3.40
CA SER A 8 21.29 -5.75 -3.14
C SER A 8 20.18 -6.34 -2.24
N GLU A 9 19.39 -5.51 -1.55
CA GLU A 9 18.29 -5.96 -0.69
C GLU A 9 17.00 -6.19 -1.48
N ILE A 10 16.96 -5.79 -2.76
CA ILE A 10 15.80 -5.93 -3.63
C ILE A 10 15.98 -7.21 -4.45
N ASP A 11 15.24 -8.26 -4.13
CA ASP A 11 15.23 -9.50 -4.93
C ASP A 11 14.43 -9.29 -6.22
N THR A 12 15.17 -9.04 -7.32
CA THR A 12 14.59 -8.90 -8.67
C THR A 12 14.54 -10.23 -9.45
N SER A 13 14.95 -11.34 -8.83
CA SER A 13 14.94 -12.67 -9.45
C SER A 13 13.57 -13.37 -9.39
N LYS A 14 12.67 -12.87 -8.53
CA LYS A 14 11.34 -13.44 -8.31
C LYS A 14 10.26 -12.36 -8.50
N PRO A 15 9.06 -12.73 -9.00
CA PRO A 15 7.95 -11.78 -9.09
C PRO A 15 7.48 -11.37 -7.69
N HIS A 16 7.08 -10.10 -7.55
CA HIS A 16 6.52 -9.58 -6.30
C HIS A 16 5.12 -8.99 -6.52
N PRO A 17 4.16 -9.21 -5.61
CA PRO A 17 2.77 -8.75 -5.77
C PRO A 17 2.64 -7.24 -6.05
N ALA A 18 3.38 -6.38 -5.35
CA ALA A 18 3.34 -4.93 -5.55
C ALA A 18 3.75 -4.53 -6.98
N ARG A 19 4.83 -5.15 -7.51
CA ARG A 19 5.34 -4.90 -8.86
C ARG A 19 4.44 -5.49 -9.94
N MET A 20 3.83 -6.66 -9.68
CA MET A 20 2.81 -7.25 -10.57
C MET A 20 1.56 -6.35 -10.63
N TYR A 21 1.14 -5.79 -9.49
CA TYR A 21 0.01 -4.88 -9.44
C TYR A 21 0.28 -3.58 -10.22
N ASP A 22 1.49 -3.03 -10.11
CA ASP A 22 1.95 -1.91 -10.95
C ASP A 22 1.82 -2.25 -12.45
N ALA A 23 2.28 -3.44 -12.86
CA ALA A 23 2.17 -3.88 -14.24
C ALA A 23 0.71 -4.11 -14.70
N TYR A 24 -0.22 -4.54 -13.81
CA TYR A 24 -1.65 -4.60 -14.15
C TYR A 24 -2.23 -3.22 -14.43
N LEU A 25 -1.77 -2.20 -13.70
CA LEU A 25 -2.19 -0.80 -13.89
C LEU A 25 -1.51 -0.11 -15.08
N GLY A 26 -0.56 -0.77 -15.76
CA GLY A 26 0.20 -0.21 -16.87
C GLY A 26 1.36 0.66 -16.45
N GLY A 27 1.84 0.53 -15.20
CA GLY A 27 3.02 1.21 -14.68
C GLY A 27 4.33 0.63 -15.23
N ASN A 28 5.44 1.29 -14.91
CA ASN A 28 6.77 0.96 -15.40
C ASN A 28 7.75 0.53 -14.27
N ASP A 29 7.29 0.54 -13.02
CA ASP A 29 8.11 0.23 -11.85
C ASP A 29 8.09 -1.28 -11.54
N ASN A 30 8.29 -2.11 -12.59
CA ASN A 30 8.28 -3.55 -12.56
C ASN A 30 9.40 -4.14 -13.41
N TYR A 31 9.88 -5.34 -13.05
CA TYR A 31 10.97 -6.02 -13.72
C TYR A 31 10.47 -7.06 -14.74
N PRO A 32 11.35 -7.58 -15.61
CA PRO A 32 10.98 -8.62 -16.59
C PRO A 32 10.31 -9.85 -15.96
N VAL A 33 10.75 -10.29 -14.78
CA VAL A 33 10.19 -11.42 -14.05
C VAL A 33 8.74 -11.17 -13.61
N ASP A 34 8.42 -9.92 -13.19
CA ASP A 34 7.07 -9.53 -12.82
C ASP A 34 6.16 -9.53 -14.05
N ARG A 35 6.63 -8.96 -15.15
CA ARG A 35 5.88 -8.92 -16.43
C ARG A 35 5.63 -10.32 -17.00
N GLU A 36 6.56 -11.26 -16.83
CA GLU A 36 6.35 -12.66 -17.24
C GLU A 36 5.24 -13.30 -16.40
N ALA A 37 5.32 -13.18 -15.07
CA ALA A 37 4.28 -13.68 -14.18
C ALA A 37 2.91 -13.04 -14.48
N VAL A 38 2.88 -11.74 -14.76
CA VAL A 38 1.65 -11.03 -15.18
C VAL A 38 1.08 -11.60 -16.48
N ARG A 39 1.91 -11.90 -17.49
CA ARG A 39 1.43 -12.52 -18.75
C ARG A 39 0.76 -13.88 -18.48
N GLU A 40 1.35 -14.71 -17.62
CA GLU A 40 0.77 -16.00 -17.26
C GLU A 40 -0.56 -15.84 -16.54
N VAL A 41 -0.64 -14.92 -15.57
CA VAL A 41 -1.91 -14.66 -14.87
C VAL A 41 -2.98 -14.14 -15.83
N VAL A 42 -2.66 -13.19 -16.71
CA VAL A 42 -3.60 -12.62 -17.69
C VAL A 42 -4.08 -13.70 -18.68
N ARG A 43 -3.20 -14.66 -19.06
CA ARG A 43 -3.60 -15.80 -19.90
C ARG A 43 -4.63 -16.69 -19.24
N LEU A 44 -4.51 -16.93 -17.93
CA LEU A 44 -5.44 -17.76 -17.15
C LEU A 44 -6.68 -16.99 -16.71
N TYR A 45 -6.54 -15.72 -16.44
CA TYR A 45 -7.59 -14.85 -15.93
C TYR A 45 -7.52 -13.46 -16.58
N PRO A 46 -8.08 -13.29 -17.78
CA PRO A 46 -7.98 -12.05 -18.57
C PRO A 46 -8.52 -10.80 -17.85
N GLU A 47 -9.50 -10.98 -16.96
CA GLU A 47 -10.16 -9.90 -16.24
C GLU A 47 -9.30 -9.26 -15.14
N VAL A 48 -8.16 -9.84 -14.79
CA VAL A 48 -7.33 -9.37 -13.65
C VAL A 48 -6.94 -7.90 -13.77
N ARG A 49 -6.68 -7.41 -15.00
CA ARG A 49 -6.37 -5.99 -15.23
C ARG A 49 -7.57 -5.08 -14.96
N SER A 50 -8.74 -5.46 -15.45
CA SER A 50 -9.99 -4.72 -15.19
C SER A 50 -10.32 -4.70 -13.71
N ILE A 51 -10.08 -5.80 -13.00
CA ILE A 51 -10.25 -5.89 -11.55
C ILE A 51 -9.28 -4.97 -10.82
N ALA A 52 -8.00 -4.93 -11.21
CA ALA A 52 -7.01 -4.02 -10.61
C ALA A 52 -7.41 -2.54 -10.81
N LEU A 53 -7.84 -2.16 -12.01
CA LEU A 53 -8.32 -0.82 -12.31
C LEU A 53 -9.59 -0.47 -11.51
N ALA A 54 -10.57 -1.38 -11.43
CA ALA A 54 -11.79 -1.19 -10.66
C ALA A 54 -11.50 -1.04 -9.15
N ASN A 55 -10.56 -1.84 -8.64
CA ASN A 55 -10.10 -1.75 -7.26
C ASN A 55 -9.40 -0.42 -6.97
N ARG A 56 -8.56 0.08 -7.88
CA ARG A 56 -7.92 1.40 -7.74
C ARG A 56 -8.97 2.52 -7.75
N ALA A 57 -9.94 2.45 -8.64
CA ALA A 57 -11.05 3.40 -8.67
C ALA A 57 -11.91 3.33 -7.39
N PHE A 58 -12.12 2.15 -6.83
CA PHE A 58 -12.79 1.97 -5.53
C PHE A 58 -12.02 2.67 -4.41
N LEU A 59 -10.71 2.45 -4.27
CA LEU A 59 -9.85 3.11 -3.28
C LEU A 59 -10.03 4.62 -3.33
N GLN A 60 -9.94 5.22 -4.53
CA GLN A 60 -10.07 6.67 -4.71
C GLN A 60 -11.45 7.19 -4.30
N ARG A 61 -12.53 6.46 -4.62
CA ARG A 61 -13.90 6.82 -4.20
C ARG A 61 -14.08 6.72 -2.70
N ALA A 62 -13.58 5.63 -2.10
CA ALA A 62 -13.65 5.40 -0.66
C ALA A 62 -12.91 6.49 0.12
N VAL A 63 -11.69 6.82 -0.28
CA VAL A 63 -10.90 7.88 0.36
C VAL A 63 -11.57 9.24 0.21
N ARG A 64 -12.12 9.56 -0.97
CA ARG A 64 -12.86 10.81 -1.19
C ARG A 64 -14.06 10.92 -0.27
N PHE A 65 -14.85 9.85 -0.15
CA PHE A 65 -16.00 9.79 0.75
C PHE A 65 -15.57 9.94 2.22
N LEU A 66 -14.57 9.17 2.65
CA LEU A 66 -14.09 9.20 4.02
C LEU A 66 -13.57 10.59 4.41
N ALA A 67 -12.78 11.22 3.53
CA ALA A 67 -12.21 12.53 3.80
C ALA A 67 -13.23 13.67 3.64
N GLY A 68 -14.06 13.64 2.59
CA GLY A 68 -14.98 14.73 2.24
C GLY A 68 -16.29 14.71 3.01
N GLU A 69 -16.87 13.52 3.21
CA GLU A 69 -18.22 13.36 3.78
C GLU A 69 -18.20 12.80 5.20
N ALA A 70 -17.39 11.75 5.46
CA ALA A 70 -17.29 11.14 6.79
C ALA A 70 -16.38 11.92 7.77
N GLY A 71 -15.67 12.96 7.30
CA GLY A 71 -14.85 13.81 8.17
C GLY A 71 -13.54 13.20 8.62
N ILE A 72 -13.09 12.09 8.04
CA ILE A 72 -11.82 11.44 8.39
C ILE A 72 -10.64 12.33 7.93
N ARG A 73 -9.69 12.55 8.84
CA ARG A 73 -8.53 13.44 8.63
C ARG A 73 -7.19 12.73 8.69
N GLN A 74 -7.20 11.44 8.96
CA GLN A 74 -5.99 10.64 9.06
C GLN A 74 -6.23 9.23 8.55
N PHE A 75 -5.25 8.71 7.81
CA PHE A 75 -5.36 7.44 7.11
C PHE A 75 -4.13 6.58 7.40
N LEU A 76 -4.36 5.29 7.60
CA LEU A 76 -3.33 4.26 7.68
C LEU A 76 -3.57 3.29 6.51
N ASP A 77 -2.73 3.36 5.49
CA ASP A 77 -2.85 2.56 4.26
C ASP A 77 -1.82 1.43 4.29
N ILE A 78 -2.30 0.21 4.51
CA ILE A 78 -1.45 -0.97 4.72
C ILE A 78 -1.48 -1.87 3.48
N GLY A 79 -0.28 -2.20 2.97
CA GLY A 79 -0.10 -2.87 1.68
C GLY A 79 -0.32 -1.88 0.53
N THR A 80 0.27 -0.69 0.67
CA THR A 80 0.04 0.42 -0.25
C THR A 80 0.49 0.12 -1.68
N GLY A 81 1.50 -0.73 -1.85
CA GLY A 81 2.10 -1.03 -3.16
C GLY A 81 2.87 0.16 -3.74
N ILE A 82 3.33 0.01 -4.99
CA ILE A 82 4.07 1.06 -5.69
C ILE A 82 3.15 2.27 -5.94
N PRO A 83 3.60 3.49 -5.60
CA PRO A 83 2.80 4.69 -5.81
C PRO A 83 2.43 4.89 -7.28
N SER A 84 1.17 5.24 -7.52
CA SER A 84 0.63 5.52 -8.86
C SER A 84 -0.29 6.75 -8.81
N ALA A 85 -0.77 7.25 -9.94
CA ALA A 85 -1.68 8.40 -9.96
C ALA A 85 -2.91 8.20 -9.07
N GLY A 86 -3.26 9.20 -8.28
CA GLY A 86 -4.40 9.17 -7.35
C GLY A 86 -4.10 8.36 -6.08
N ASN A 87 -2.92 8.55 -5.52
CA ASN A 87 -2.55 8.02 -4.20
C ASN A 87 -3.46 8.56 -3.10
N VAL A 88 -3.53 7.86 -1.97
CA VAL A 88 -4.40 8.22 -0.83
C VAL A 88 -4.19 9.67 -0.38
N HIS A 89 -2.93 10.11 -0.22
CA HIS A 89 -2.64 11.49 0.21
C HIS A 89 -3.11 12.55 -0.80
N GLU A 90 -3.02 12.25 -2.10
CA GLU A 90 -3.50 13.18 -3.14
C GLU A 90 -5.03 13.30 -3.12
N VAL A 91 -5.73 12.17 -2.99
CA VAL A 91 -7.20 12.14 -2.95
C VAL A 91 -7.74 12.74 -1.66
N ALA A 92 -7.16 12.34 -0.52
CA ALA A 92 -7.53 12.85 0.79
C ALA A 92 -7.24 14.35 0.91
N GLY A 93 -6.06 14.80 0.47
CA GLY A 93 -5.66 16.20 0.52
C GLY A 93 -6.54 17.13 -0.33
N ARG A 94 -7.05 16.65 -1.48
CA ARG A 94 -8.03 17.40 -2.29
C ARG A 94 -9.39 17.52 -1.61
N ALA A 95 -9.85 16.47 -0.93
CA ALA A 95 -11.14 16.45 -0.24
C ALA A 95 -11.08 17.10 1.14
N ALA A 96 -9.94 17.00 1.82
CA ALA A 96 -9.70 17.53 3.17
C ALA A 96 -8.26 18.04 3.27
N PRO A 97 -7.99 19.32 2.97
CA PRO A 97 -6.66 19.90 3.15
C PRO A 97 -6.10 19.67 4.55
N GLY A 98 -4.83 19.23 4.62
CA GLY A 98 -4.19 18.86 5.89
C GLY A 98 -4.44 17.43 6.35
N ALA A 99 -5.13 16.59 5.58
CA ALA A 99 -5.25 15.17 5.88
C ALA A 99 -3.86 14.51 5.98
N ARG A 100 -3.71 13.65 6.97
CA ARG A 100 -2.46 12.91 7.26
C ARG A 100 -2.56 11.48 6.76
N VAL A 101 -1.49 10.97 6.15
CA VAL A 101 -1.48 9.61 5.62
C VAL A 101 -0.17 8.92 6.01
N VAL A 102 -0.29 7.74 6.63
CA VAL A 102 0.84 6.84 6.80
C VAL A 102 0.64 5.64 5.89
N TYR A 103 1.60 5.43 5.03
CA TYR A 103 1.71 4.28 4.16
C TYR A 103 2.52 3.18 4.85
N VAL A 104 2.13 1.94 4.66
CA VAL A 104 2.84 0.77 5.20
C VAL A 104 2.96 -0.28 4.10
N ASP A 105 4.16 -0.76 3.84
CA ASP A 105 4.40 -1.89 2.94
C ASP A 105 5.60 -2.70 3.43
N ASN A 106 5.70 -3.96 3.05
CA ASN A 106 6.83 -4.81 3.38
C ASN A 106 7.84 -4.97 2.24
N ASP A 107 7.60 -4.36 1.08
CA ASP A 107 8.54 -4.35 -0.04
C ASP A 107 9.49 -3.13 0.07
N PRO A 108 10.81 -3.35 0.17
CA PRO A 108 11.79 -2.26 0.15
C PRO A 108 11.70 -1.35 -1.09
N ILE A 109 11.30 -1.90 -2.25
CA ILE A 109 11.09 -1.10 -3.48
C ILE A 109 9.98 -0.08 -3.27
N VAL A 110 8.85 -0.50 -2.70
CA VAL A 110 7.73 0.40 -2.40
C VAL A 110 8.18 1.53 -1.48
N HIS A 111 8.98 1.20 -0.46
CA HIS A 111 9.51 2.20 0.47
C HIS A 111 10.42 3.23 -0.25
N VAL A 112 11.29 2.79 -1.16
CA VAL A 112 12.17 3.69 -1.94
C VAL A 112 11.36 4.61 -2.84
N HIS A 113 10.41 4.08 -3.62
CA HIS A 113 9.56 4.88 -4.51
C HIS A 113 8.69 5.88 -3.74
N ALA A 114 8.07 5.43 -2.64
CA ALA A 114 7.24 6.30 -1.82
C ALA A 114 8.04 7.42 -1.16
N ASN A 115 9.22 7.14 -0.61
CA ASN A 115 10.07 8.18 -0.04
C ASN A 115 10.45 9.27 -1.05
N ALA A 116 10.74 8.90 -2.29
CA ALA A 116 11.07 9.87 -3.34
C ALA A 116 9.91 10.82 -3.66
N LEU A 117 8.67 10.33 -3.56
CA LEU A 117 7.45 11.11 -3.85
C LEU A 117 6.92 11.91 -2.64
N LEU A 118 7.18 11.43 -1.42
CA LEU A 118 6.60 12.00 -0.19
C LEU A 118 7.51 13.03 0.50
N THR A 119 8.72 13.25 -0.01
CA THR A 119 9.66 14.24 0.56
C THR A 119 9.05 15.64 0.57
N GLY A 120 8.94 16.22 1.78
CA GLY A 120 8.56 17.64 1.95
C GLY A 120 7.09 17.91 2.26
N THR A 121 6.21 16.91 2.30
CA THR A 121 4.77 17.15 2.54
C THR A 121 4.41 17.35 4.03
N GLY A 122 5.23 16.91 4.96
CA GLY A 122 5.01 17.01 6.42
C GLY A 122 3.77 16.25 6.96
N SER A 123 2.83 15.91 6.09
CA SER A 123 1.57 15.24 6.41
C SER A 123 1.52 13.77 5.97
N THR A 124 2.58 13.27 5.36
CA THR A 124 2.70 11.89 4.87
C THR A 124 3.99 11.24 5.33
N SER A 125 3.94 9.93 5.57
CA SER A 125 5.11 9.10 5.86
C SER A 125 4.93 7.72 5.26
N ILE A 126 6.05 7.00 5.07
CA ILE A 126 6.07 5.58 4.66
C ILE A 126 6.84 4.77 5.71
N VAL A 127 6.31 3.62 6.04
CA VAL A 127 6.86 2.69 7.02
C VAL A 127 7.09 1.33 6.35
N LEU A 128 8.29 0.80 6.46
CA LEU A 128 8.59 -0.57 6.09
C LEU A 128 8.17 -1.50 7.23
N ALA A 129 7.06 -2.21 7.06
CA ALA A 129 6.55 -3.14 8.07
C ALA A 129 5.63 -4.19 7.45
N ASP A 130 5.45 -5.30 8.17
CA ASP A 130 4.62 -6.42 7.74
C ASP A 130 3.23 -6.37 8.39
N LEU A 131 2.18 -6.45 7.57
CA LEU A 131 0.78 -6.51 8.04
C LEU A 131 0.53 -7.65 9.04
N ARG A 132 1.31 -8.72 8.99
CA ARG A 132 1.22 -9.87 9.91
C ARG A 132 1.68 -9.54 11.33
N ASP A 133 2.37 -8.40 11.51
CA ASP A 133 2.68 -7.83 12.81
C ASP A 133 2.03 -6.45 13.01
N PRO A 134 0.71 -6.40 13.24
CA PRO A 134 0.00 -5.14 13.41
C PRO A 134 0.45 -4.37 14.66
N ARG A 135 1.00 -5.06 15.67
CA ARG A 135 1.50 -4.40 16.88
C ARG A 135 2.74 -3.56 16.57
N ALA A 136 3.67 -4.09 15.77
CA ALA A 136 4.83 -3.34 15.34
C ALA A 136 4.42 -2.11 14.51
N ILE A 137 3.45 -2.24 13.59
CA ILE A 137 2.92 -1.12 12.81
C ILE A 137 2.36 -0.03 13.74
N LEU A 138 1.45 -0.39 14.65
CA LEU A 138 0.80 0.57 15.54
C LEU A 138 1.76 1.22 16.56
N ALA A 139 2.88 0.56 16.88
CA ALA A 139 3.92 1.08 17.77
C ALA A 139 4.99 1.89 17.03
N HIS A 140 5.00 1.86 15.68
CA HIS A 140 6.06 2.50 14.90
C HIS A 140 6.11 4.02 15.14
N PRO A 141 7.29 4.63 15.36
CA PRO A 141 7.43 6.06 15.67
C PRO A 141 6.75 6.98 14.65
N GLU A 142 6.91 6.71 13.34
CA GLU A 142 6.28 7.53 12.30
C GLU A 142 4.75 7.41 12.29
N VAL A 143 4.20 6.24 12.63
CA VAL A 143 2.74 6.06 12.80
C VAL A 143 2.27 6.89 13.99
N ARG A 144 2.95 6.76 15.14
CA ARG A 144 2.60 7.51 16.36
C ARG A 144 2.75 9.02 16.23
N LYS A 145 3.64 9.48 15.38
CA LYS A 145 3.86 10.90 15.10
C LYS A 145 2.72 11.53 14.29
N LEU A 146 2.19 10.80 13.31
CA LEU A 146 1.20 11.32 12.36
C LEU A 146 -0.24 10.92 12.70
N ILE A 147 -0.45 9.78 13.36
CA ILE A 147 -1.78 9.25 13.68
C ILE A 147 -2.08 9.45 15.16
N ASP A 148 -3.13 10.17 15.44
CA ASP A 148 -3.72 10.31 16.77
C ASP A 148 -4.85 9.27 16.92
N PHE A 149 -4.60 8.22 17.67
CA PHE A 149 -5.57 7.14 17.89
C PHE A 149 -6.72 7.49 18.83
N THR A 150 -6.78 8.72 19.35
CA THR A 150 -7.95 9.25 20.06
C THR A 150 -9.01 9.78 19.08
N GLU A 151 -8.62 10.01 17.82
CA GLU A 151 -9.48 10.49 16.75
C GLU A 151 -9.76 9.38 15.72
N PRO A 152 -10.84 9.47 14.94
CA PRO A 152 -11.15 8.49 13.91
C PRO A 152 -10.03 8.34 12.88
N VAL A 153 -9.70 7.08 12.55
CA VAL A 153 -8.67 6.72 11.55
C VAL A 153 -9.32 5.97 10.39
N GLY A 154 -9.06 6.38 9.18
CA GLY A 154 -9.35 5.61 7.97
C GLY A 154 -8.32 4.49 7.80
N LEU A 155 -8.66 3.26 8.21
CA LEU A 155 -7.82 2.09 7.97
C LEU A 155 -8.10 1.52 6.58
N LEU A 156 -7.09 1.48 5.72
CA LEU A 156 -7.20 0.98 4.36
C LEU A 156 -6.43 -0.34 4.24
N LEU A 157 -7.15 -1.40 3.83
CA LEU A 157 -6.63 -2.76 3.61
C LEU A 157 -7.12 -3.23 2.23
N VAL A 158 -6.73 -2.48 1.19
CA VAL A 158 -7.29 -2.64 -0.16
C VAL A 158 -6.42 -3.56 -1.00
N ALA A 159 -7.00 -4.67 -1.48
CA ALA A 159 -6.33 -5.69 -2.28
C ALA A 159 -5.07 -6.31 -1.62
N ILE A 160 -5.04 -6.44 -0.29
CA ILE A 160 -3.89 -6.98 0.45
C ILE A 160 -4.22 -8.26 1.22
N LEU A 161 -5.42 -8.37 1.82
CA LEU A 161 -5.72 -9.47 2.75
C LEU A 161 -5.63 -10.85 2.11
N HIS A 162 -5.94 -10.99 0.83
CA HIS A 162 -5.84 -12.25 0.09
C HIS A 162 -4.39 -12.70 -0.16
N LEU A 163 -3.41 -11.79 -0.01
CA LEU A 163 -1.98 -12.09 -0.10
C LEU A 163 -1.40 -12.57 1.24
N CYS A 164 -2.11 -12.34 2.34
CA CYS A 164 -1.72 -12.84 3.64
C CYS A 164 -2.00 -14.34 3.69
N ALA A 165 -0.95 -15.17 3.72
CA ALA A 165 -1.12 -16.59 4.03
C ALA A 165 -1.76 -16.70 5.42
N MET A 166 -3.05 -17.05 5.48
CA MET A 166 -3.67 -17.38 6.74
C MET A 166 -2.93 -18.60 7.32
N ARG A 167 -2.28 -18.45 8.47
CA ARG A 167 -1.89 -19.61 9.25
C ARG A 167 -3.17 -20.41 9.48
N ARG A 168 -3.22 -21.63 8.95
CA ARG A 168 -4.32 -22.55 9.32
C ARG A 168 -4.38 -22.57 10.83
N PRO A 169 -5.51 -22.25 11.48
CA PRO A 169 -5.62 -22.50 12.91
C PRO A 169 -5.24 -23.96 13.12
N ALA A 170 -4.43 -24.25 14.12
CA ALA A 170 -4.17 -25.62 14.53
C ALA A 170 -5.53 -26.27 14.69
N VAL A 171 -5.81 -27.28 13.87
CA VAL A 171 -7.06 -28.04 13.92
C VAL A 171 -7.12 -28.57 15.34
N PHE A 172 -8.07 -28.12 16.14
CA PHE A 172 -8.33 -28.70 17.44
C PHE A 172 -8.54 -30.19 17.22
N PRO A 173 -7.78 -31.06 17.88
CA PRO A 173 -8.10 -32.49 17.85
C PRO A 173 -9.49 -32.66 18.46
N VAL A 174 -10.36 -33.33 17.71
CA VAL A 174 -11.69 -33.80 18.16
C VAL A 174 -11.48 -34.90 19.18
#